data_0716268c6f18f90d9b5542a57c5f663f
#
_entry.id   0716268c6f18f90d9b5542a57c5f663f
#
_cell.length_a   1.000
_cell.length_b   1.000
_cell.length_c   1.000
_cell.angle_alpha   90.00
_cell.angle_beta   90.00
_cell.angle_gamma   90.00
#
_symmetry.space_group_name_H-M   'P 1'
#
loop_
_entity.id
_entity.type
_entity.pdbx_description
1 polymer ?
#
loop_
_entity_poly.entity_id
_entity_poly.type
_entity_poly.pdbx_seq_one_letter_code
_entity_poly.pdbx_strand_id
1 'polypeptide(L)'
;LQNLIKNYIKNSTNLSTINQQNILQIIENFLDSQLFSQIFEINFAGKILCEYEIFYQQKNLRIDLIKESKNEILIIDYKSDETLPNQVPSHYIEQLNHYKTAIQKLYPNHQINCAILWIRFLQITSI
;
A
#
# COMPACT_ATOMS: atom_id res chain seq x y z
N LEU A 1 9.73 -5.70 11.82
CA LEU A 1 9.32 -4.94 10.65
C LEU A 1 9.35 -3.42 10.91
N GLN A 2 8.75 -2.95 12.00
CA GLN A 2 8.73 -1.52 12.37
C GLN A 2 10.14 -0.94 12.50
N ASN A 3 11.05 -1.65 13.20
CA ASN A 3 12.43 -1.21 13.39
C ASN A 3 13.22 -1.20 12.08
N LEU A 4 12.96 -2.14 11.17
CA LEU A 4 13.60 -2.19 9.85
C LEU A 4 13.20 -0.98 9.01
N ILE A 5 11.93 -0.63 8.99
CA ILE A 5 11.42 0.54 8.27
C ILE A 5 12.00 1.83 8.84
N LYS A 6 12.00 1.97 10.17
CA LYS A 6 12.60 3.13 10.86
C LYS A 6 14.09 3.27 10.55
N ASN A 7 14.84 2.18 10.56
CA ASN A 7 16.26 2.18 10.22
C ASN A 7 16.52 2.51 8.75
N TYR A 8 15.70 1.98 7.83
CA TYR A 8 15.81 2.28 6.41
C TYR A 8 15.64 3.78 6.14
N ILE A 9 14.66 4.41 6.76
CA ILE A 9 14.38 5.84 6.60
C ILE A 9 15.50 6.69 7.19
N LYS A 10 15.99 6.33 8.38
CA LYS A 10 17.14 7.03 9.02
C LYS A 10 18.39 7.00 8.15
N ASN A 11 18.58 5.95 7.39
CA ASN A 11 19.76 5.75 6.54
C ASN A 11 19.56 6.29 5.11
N SER A 12 18.37 6.79 4.76
CA SER A 12 18.17 7.43 3.45
C SER A 12 18.83 8.79 3.42
N THR A 13 19.90 8.90 2.63
CA THR A 13 20.86 10.03 2.67
C THR A 13 20.43 11.28 1.90
N ASN A 14 19.32 11.24 1.17
CA ASN A 14 18.94 12.31 0.22
C ASN A 14 17.92 13.32 0.78
N LEU A 15 17.54 13.22 2.05
CA LEU A 15 16.55 14.10 2.67
C LEU A 15 17.23 15.01 3.70
N SER A 16 16.77 16.27 3.80
CA SER A 16 17.18 17.14 4.89
C SER A 16 16.77 16.52 6.24
N THR A 17 17.49 16.86 7.32
CA THR A 17 17.21 16.34 8.67
C THR A 17 15.77 16.62 9.11
N ILE A 18 15.23 17.80 8.78
CA ILE A 18 13.84 18.19 9.09
C ILE A 18 12.86 17.30 8.33
N ASN A 19 13.09 17.06 7.03
CA ASN A 19 12.24 16.21 6.20
C ASN A 19 12.29 14.76 6.67
N GLN A 20 13.46 14.25 7.07
CA GLN A 20 13.60 12.92 7.65
C GLN A 20 12.77 12.76 8.93
N GLN A 21 12.83 13.75 9.84
CA GLN A 21 12.05 13.73 11.07
C GLN A 21 10.55 13.76 10.81
N ASN A 22 10.09 14.57 9.86
CA ASN A 22 8.68 14.63 9.47
C ASN A 22 8.18 13.31 8.89
N ILE A 23 8.96 12.69 8.01
CA ILE A 23 8.64 11.38 7.43
C ILE A 23 8.60 10.30 8.50
N LEU A 24 9.59 10.28 9.40
CA LEU A 24 9.63 9.35 10.52
C LEU A 24 8.38 9.47 11.38
N GLN A 25 7.97 10.70 11.72
CA GLN A 25 6.78 10.92 12.54
C GLN A 25 5.51 10.41 11.86
N ILE A 26 5.35 10.65 10.56
CA ILE A 26 4.22 10.15 9.78
C ILE A 26 4.18 8.62 9.82
N ILE A 27 5.31 7.97 9.62
CA ILE A 27 5.40 6.51 9.63
C ILE A 27 5.18 5.95 11.03
N GLU A 28 5.74 6.56 12.07
CA GLU A 28 5.50 6.15 13.45
C GLU A 28 4.01 6.23 13.80
N ASN A 29 3.36 7.33 13.44
CA ASN A 29 1.93 7.48 13.65
C ASN A 29 1.11 6.38 12.94
N PHE A 30 1.51 6.02 11.73
CA PHE A 30 0.86 4.93 10.99
C PHE A 30 1.10 3.57 11.67
N LEU A 31 2.34 3.26 12.03
CA LEU A 31 2.70 1.98 12.66
C LEU A 31 2.00 1.77 14.00
N ASP A 32 1.74 2.85 14.74
CA ASP A 32 1.05 2.81 16.03
C ASP A 32 -0.49 2.92 15.89
N SER A 33 -0.99 3.06 14.66
CA SER A 33 -2.41 3.23 14.41
C SER A 33 -3.18 1.93 14.45
N GLN A 34 -4.47 2.03 14.76
CA GLN A 34 -5.41 0.92 14.63
C GLN A 34 -5.53 0.44 13.17
N LEU A 35 -5.40 1.35 12.21
CA LEU A 35 -5.44 1.03 10.78
C LEU A 35 -4.32 0.06 10.38
N PHE A 36 -3.09 0.29 10.87
CA PHE A 36 -1.98 -0.64 10.66
C PHE A 36 -2.31 -2.03 11.21
N SER A 37 -2.82 -2.11 12.43
CA SER A 37 -3.21 -3.38 13.06
C SER A 37 -4.31 -4.10 12.29
N GLN A 38 -5.25 -3.38 11.70
CA GLN A 38 -6.30 -3.95 10.86
C GLN A 38 -5.78 -4.49 9.52
N ILE A 39 -4.85 -3.80 8.90
CA ILE A 39 -4.25 -4.22 7.63
C ILE A 39 -3.35 -5.44 7.83
N PHE A 40 -2.50 -5.40 8.86
CA PHE A 40 -1.49 -6.43 9.14
C PHE A 40 -1.89 -7.32 10.32
N GLU A 41 -3.17 -7.69 10.39
CA GLU A 41 -3.67 -8.54 11.48
C GLU A 41 -2.97 -9.91 11.53
N ILE A 42 -2.54 -10.30 12.73
CA ILE A 42 -1.78 -11.53 12.97
C ILE A 42 -2.58 -12.79 12.58
N ASN A 43 -3.90 -12.76 12.77
CA ASN A 43 -4.78 -13.90 12.54
C ASN A 43 -5.50 -13.84 11.19
N PHE A 44 -4.98 -13.08 10.23
CA PHE A 44 -5.57 -13.03 8.89
C PHE A 44 -5.55 -14.41 8.24
N ALA A 45 -6.73 -14.90 7.85
CA ALA A 45 -6.89 -16.19 7.19
C ALA A 45 -6.55 -16.11 5.70
N GLY A 46 -5.26 -15.99 5.38
CA GLY A 46 -4.80 -15.85 4.01
C GLY A 46 -3.33 -15.46 3.95
N LYS A 47 -2.95 -14.79 2.87
CA LYS A 47 -1.59 -14.31 2.64
C LYS A 47 -1.55 -12.80 2.54
N ILE A 48 -0.53 -12.19 3.11
CA ILE A 48 -0.20 -10.78 2.93
C ILE A 48 1.13 -10.72 2.18
N LEU A 49 1.09 -10.17 0.97
CA LEU A 49 2.25 -10.04 0.08
C LEU A 49 2.61 -8.56 -0.04
N CYS A 50 3.84 -8.22 0.28
CA CYS A 50 4.36 -6.85 0.17
C CYS A 50 5.28 -6.73 -1.03
N GLU A 51 5.23 -5.57 -1.70
CA GLU A 51 6.08 -5.27 -2.86
C GLU A 51 6.03 -6.38 -3.92
N TYR A 52 4.83 -6.81 -4.26
CA TYR A 52 4.58 -7.90 -5.19
C TYR A 52 4.86 -7.47 -6.62
N GLU A 53 5.84 -8.10 -7.26
CA GLU A 53 6.22 -7.83 -8.63
C GLU A 53 5.48 -8.76 -9.60
N ILE A 54 4.97 -8.18 -10.69
CA ILE A 54 4.29 -8.90 -11.76
C ILE A 54 4.71 -8.32 -13.12
N PHE A 55 5.00 -9.19 -14.07
CA PHE A 55 5.24 -8.81 -15.45
C PHE A 55 3.93 -8.89 -16.23
N TYR A 56 3.45 -7.74 -16.72
CA TYR A 56 2.19 -7.63 -17.42
C TYR A 56 2.28 -6.62 -18.57
N GLN A 57 1.86 -7.02 -19.76
CA GLN A 57 1.90 -6.18 -20.98
C GLN A 57 3.28 -5.54 -21.21
N GLN A 58 4.34 -6.35 -21.13
CA GLN A 58 5.74 -5.95 -21.32
C GLN A 58 6.26 -4.92 -20.31
N LYS A 59 5.60 -4.78 -19.16
CA LYS A 59 6.01 -3.91 -18.05
C LYS A 59 6.12 -4.68 -16.75
N ASN A 60 7.09 -4.31 -15.95
CA ASN A 60 7.16 -4.74 -14.56
C ASN A 60 6.28 -3.83 -13.72
N LEU A 61 5.27 -4.41 -13.09
CA LEU A 61 4.41 -3.73 -12.12
C LEU A 61 4.83 -4.16 -10.72
N ARG A 62 4.84 -3.22 -9.79
CA ARG A 62 5.08 -3.50 -8.37
C ARG A 62 3.91 -2.98 -7.56
N ILE A 63 3.22 -3.90 -6.93
CA ILE A 63 2.05 -3.62 -6.09
C ILE A 63 2.52 -3.59 -4.64
N ASP A 64 2.21 -2.51 -3.93
CA ASP A 64 2.71 -2.29 -2.57
C ASP A 64 2.24 -3.39 -1.61
N LEU A 65 0.95 -3.72 -1.63
CA LEU A 65 0.37 -4.72 -0.74
C LEU A 65 -0.76 -5.48 -1.42
N ILE A 66 -0.76 -6.79 -1.25
CA ILE A 66 -1.87 -7.68 -1.62
C ILE A 66 -2.28 -8.49 -0.38
N LYS A 67 -3.56 -8.46 -0.05
CA LYS A 67 -4.18 -9.39 0.90
C LYS A 67 -4.98 -10.42 0.12
N GLU A 68 -4.52 -11.65 0.12
CA GLU A 68 -5.15 -12.77 -0.58
C GLU A 68 -5.86 -13.69 0.41
N SER A 69 -7.15 -13.84 0.25
CA SER A 69 -7.96 -14.84 0.92
C SER A 69 -8.48 -15.89 -0.08
N LYS A 70 -9.27 -16.84 0.38
CA LYS A 70 -9.75 -17.94 -0.46
C LYS A 70 -10.51 -17.48 -1.72
N ASN A 71 -11.30 -16.41 -1.62
CA ASN A 71 -12.19 -15.95 -2.70
C ASN A 71 -11.97 -14.48 -3.08
N GLU A 72 -11.16 -13.75 -2.35
CA GLU A 72 -10.99 -12.31 -2.51
C GLU A 72 -9.53 -11.91 -2.49
N ILE A 73 -9.21 -10.88 -3.25
CA ILE A 73 -7.93 -10.18 -3.20
C ILE A 73 -8.20 -8.70 -3.00
N LEU A 74 -7.52 -8.11 -2.02
CA LEU A 74 -7.48 -6.67 -1.82
C LEU A 74 -6.10 -6.15 -2.20
N ILE A 75 -6.07 -5.26 -3.18
CA ILE A 75 -4.87 -4.54 -3.59
C ILE A 75 -4.86 -3.21 -2.85
N ILE A 76 -3.77 -2.91 -2.16
CA ILE A 76 -3.58 -1.63 -1.45
C ILE A 76 -2.35 -0.93 -2.01
N ASP A 77 -2.52 0.31 -2.43
CA ASP A 77 -1.44 1.19 -2.85
C ASP A 77 -1.23 2.29 -1.80
N TYR A 78 0.02 2.52 -1.42
CA TYR A 78 0.36 3.51 -0.40
C TYR A 78 0.59 4.87 -1.03
N LYS A 79 -0.01 5.90 -0.44
CA LYS A 79 0.25 7.29 -0.79
C LYS A 79 0.67 8.07 0.45
N SER A 80 1.83 8.71 0.37
CA SER A 80 2.40 9.52 1.45
C SER A 80 2.41 11.02 1.14
N ASP A 81 1.89 11.43 -0.01
CA ASP A 81 1.79 12.81 -0.42
C ASP A 81 0.71 13.58 0.35
N GLU A 82 0.57 14.87 0.06
CA GLU A 82 -0.39 15.76 0.72
C GLU A 82 -1.77 15.77 0.05
N THR A 83 -2.00 14.91 -0.94
CA THR A 83 -3.31 14.77 -1.58
C THR A 83 -4.35 14.34 -0.57
N LEU A 84 -5.51 15.02 -0.56
CA LEU A 84 -6.60 14.69 0.35
C LEU A 84 -7.30 13.39 -0.06
N PRO A 85 -7.64 12.52 0.90
CA PRO A 85 -8.27 11.23 0.61
C PRO A 85 -9.59 11.28 -0.14
N ASN A 86 -10.32 12.40 -0.06
CA ASN A 86 -11.58 12.62 -0.77
C ASN A 86 -11.41 13.26 -2.16
N GLN A 87 -10.18 13.54 -2.59
CA GLN A 87 -9.84 14.14 -3.87
C GLN A 87 -8.87 13.26 -4.63
N VAL A 88 -9.26 12.02 -4.91
CA VAL A 88 -8.40 11.02 -5.53
C VAL A 88 -8.07 11.43 -6.97
N PRO A 89 -6.78 11.64 -7.32
CA PRO A 89 -6.39 11.93 -8.68
C PRO A 89 -6.74 10.78 -9.64
N SER A 90 -7.14 11.11 -10.87
CA SER A 90 -7.51 10.12 -11.87
C SER A 90 -6.38 9.13 -12.17
N HIS A 91 -5.13 9.57 -12.17
CA HIS A 91 -4.00 8.69 -12.46
C HIS A 91 -3.75 7.65 -11.35
N TYR A 92 -4.19 7.86 -10.10
CA TYR A 92 -4.16 6.85 -9.06
C TYR A 92 -5.22 5.77 -9.31
N ILE A 93 -6.40 6.18 -9.75
CA ILE A 93 -7.47 5.25 -10.13
C ILE A 93 -7.05 4.40 -11.34
N GLU A 94 -6.45 5.02 -12.34
CA GLU A 94 -5.92 4.32 -13.52
C GLU A 94 -4.84 3.30 -13.15
N GLN A 95 -3.92 3.66 -12.26
CA GLN A 95 -2.89 2.76 -11.75
C GLN A 95 -3.50 1.53 -11.07
N LEU A 96 -4.47 1.73 -10.19
CA LEU A 96 -5.14 0.65 -9.48
C LEU A 96 -5.95 -0.24 -10.41
N ASN A 97 -6.64 0.34 -11.39
CA ASN A 97 -7.35 -0.42 -12.42
C ASN A 97 -6.40 -1.27 -13.26
N HIS A 98 -5.21 -0.77 -13.55
CA HIS A 98 -4.18 -1.53 -14.25
C HIS A 98 -3.69 -2.73 -13.41
N TYR A 99 -3.42 -2.52 -12.13
CA TYR A 99 -3.09 -3.61 -11.19
C TYR A 99 -4.22 -4.63 -11.08
N LYS A 100 -5.45 -4.16 -10.93
CA LYS A 100 -6.63 -5.02 -10.85
C LYS A 100 -6.74 -5.93 -12.09
N THR A 101 -6.56 -5.37 -13.27
CA THR A 101 -6.63 -6.14 -14.53
C THR A 101 -5.53 -7.19 -14.60
N ALA A 102 -4.32 -6.84 -14.19
CA ALA A 102 -3.20 -7.77 -14.18
C ALA A 102 -3.41 -8.93 -13.19
N ILE A 103 -3.86 -8.61 -11.98
CA ILE A 103 -4.12 -9.61 -10.93
C ILE A 103 -5.31 -10.49 -11.29
N GLN A 104 -6.37 -9.94 -11.91
CA GLN A 104 -7.54 -10.72 -12.33
C GLN A 104 -7.18 -11.83 -13.32
N LYS A 105 -6.16 -11.63 -14.13
CA LYS A 105 -5.68 -12.69 -15.05
C LYS A 105 -5.00 -13.84 -14.33
N LEU A 106 -4.30 -13.57 -13.22
CA LEU A 106 -3.67 -14.59 -12.39
C LEU A 106 -4.68 -15.30 -11.48
N TYR A 107 -5.73 -14.59 -11.07
CA TYR A 107 -6.74 -15.05 -10.13
C TYR A 107 -8.13 -14.89 -10.72
N PRO A 108 -8.47 -15.68 -11.77
CA PRO A 108 -9.73 -15.47 -12.52
C PRO A 108 -11.00 -15.72 -11.70
N ASN A 109 -10.89 -16.47 -10.60
CA ASN A 109 -12.03 -16.84 -9.75
C ASN A 109 -12.11 -16.02 -8.46
N HIS A 110 -11.21 -15.07 -8.25
CA HIS A 110 -11.22 -14.19 -7.09
C HIS A 110 -11.94 -12.88 -7.41
N GLN A 111 -12.62 -12.34 -6.41
CA GLN A 111 -13.09 -10.96 -6.44
C GLN A 111 -11.92 -10.04 -6.10
N ILE A 112 -11.60 -9.11 -6.99
CA ILE A 112 -10.49 -8.18 -6.81
C ILE A 112 -11.03 -6.81 -6.42
N ASN A 113 -10.62 -6.33 -5.26
CA ASN A 113 -10.92 -4.99 -4.75
C ASN A 113 -9.63 -4.19 -4.65
N CYS A 114 -9.74 -2.88 -4.77
CA CYS A 114 -8.61 -1.96 -4.67
C CYS A 114 -8.89 -0.86 -3.65
N ALA A 115 -7.83 -0.41 -2.98
CA ALA A 115 -7.89 0.70 -2.05
C ALA A 115 -6.60 1.50 -2.06
N ILE A 116 -6.69 2.77 -1.69
CA ILE A 116 -5.55 3.63 -1.42
C ILE A 116 -5.43 3.80 0.09
N LEU A 117 -4.23 3.57 0.60
CA LEU A 117 -3.87 3.84 1.99
C LEU A 117 -3.14 5.17 2.06
N TRP A 118 -3.77 6.16 2.67
CA TRP A 118 -3.22 7.49 2.89
C TRP A 118 -2.48 7.53 4.22
N ILE A 119 -1.17 7.30 4.16
CA ILE A 119 -0.34 7.13 5.36
C ILE A 119 -0.33 8.40 6.22
N ARG A 120 -0.26 9.56 5.59
CA ARG A 120 -0.26 10.86 6.28
C ARG A 120 -1.57 11.13 7.05
N PHE A 121 -2.68 10.68 6.50
CA PHE A 121 -4.01 10.96 7.05
C PHE A 121 -4.61 9.81 7.85
N LEU A 122 -3.95 8.65 7.90
CA LEU A 122 -4.43 7.43 8.56
C LEU A 122 -5.83 7.04 8.07
N GLN A 123 -6.02 7.07 6.76
CA GLN A 123 -7.29 6.76 6.11
C GLN A 123 -7.08 5.78 4.96
N ILE A 124 -8.15 5.05 4.64
CA ILE A 124 -8.21 4.17 3.48
C ILE A 124 -9.40 4.54 2.62
N THR A 125 -9.19 4.59 1.30
CA THR A 125 -10.25 4.89 0.32
C THR A 125 -10.40 3.69 -0.60
N SER A 126 -11.60 3.11 -0.65
CA SER A 126 -11.94 2.06 -1.63
C SER A 126 -12.15 2.66 -3.02
N ILE A 127 -11.62 2.00 -4.02
CA ILE A 127 -11.69 2.43 -5.42
C ILE A 127 -12.59 1.47 -6.21
#